data_d48d17477349fc3a64af2a8782503aea
#
_entry.id   d48d17477349fc3a64af2a8782503aea
#
_cell.length_a   1.000
_cell.length_b   1.000
_cell.length_c   1.000
_cell.angle_alpha   90.00
_cell.angle_beta   90.00
_cell.angle_gamma   90.00
#
_symmetry.space_group_name_H-M   'P 1'
#
loop_
_entity.id
_entity.type
_entity.pdbx_description
1 polymer ?
#
loop_
_entity_poly.entity_id
_entity_poly.type
_entity_poly.pdbx_seq_one_letter_code
_entity_poly.pdbx_strand_id
1 'polypeptide(L)'
;RSHCDWSSDVCSSDLLIADIETPISSLLKISNKEKYSFLLESVEGGDQRGRFSLLGCDPDLIWEVNNNKVKITSLDNNLDLSFLSKDPITSLKELLKFSKIDKDKTTPPFPVMVGYLGYPMIRLMEDIKLKNPDQINIPDAVMIRPKFVAVFDNIKDTINIMTSIYPDKKVNPEKAFNKAWDYVNAAIEKLNKEIQITKIEDENKERPITFKSNYTKEEYFKIIEKAKSYIRKGDIFQVDRKSVV
;
A
#
# COMPACT_ATOMS: atom_id res chain seq x y z
N ARG A 1 -16.66 23.19 -1.47
CA ARG A 1 -16.26 23.29 -0.04
C ARG A 1 -17.26 22.46 0.74
N SER A 2 -16.88 21.23 1.12
CA SER A 2 -17.68 20.41 2.01
C SER A 2 -17.48 20.93 3.44
N HIS A 3 -18.55 21.28 4.11
CA HIS A 3 -18.54 21.55 5.56
C HIS A 3 -18.29 20.22 6.27
N CYS A 4 -17.19 20.13 7.01
CA CYS A 4 -16.96 19.01 7.92
C CYS A 4 -17.86 19.19 9.14
N ASP A 5 -18.70 18.20 9.40
CA ASP A 5 -19.40 18.07 10.66
C ASP A 5 -18.38 17.58 11.71
N TRP A 6 -18.22 18.33 12.79
CA TRP A 6 -17.23 18.08 13.85
C TRP A 6 -17.42 16.77 14.62
N SER A 7 -18.48 16.02 14.31
CA SER A 7 -18.77 14.71 14.92
C SER A 7 -18.13 13.53 14.21
N SER A 8 -17.51 13.74 13.04
CA SER A 8 -16.89 12.70 12.26
C SER A 8 -15.40 13.00 12.01
N ASP A 9 -14.54 12.00 12.21
CA ASP A 9 -13.09 12.03 12.02
C ASP A 9 -12.67 12.24 10.54
N VAL A 10 -13.38 13.08 9.78
CA VAL A 10 -13.30 13.10 8.33
C VAL A 10 -12.45 14.26 7.84
N CYS A 11 -11.55 13.88 7.04
CA CYS A 11 -10.94 14.43 5.85
C CYS A 11 -11.34 15.83 5.46
N SER A 12 -10.35 16.71 5.40
CA SER A 12 -10.39 17.80 4.45
C SER A 12 -10.22 17.20 3.04
N SER A 13 -11.16 17.46 2.15
CA SER A 13 -11.10 16.95 0.77
C SER A 13 -11.37 18.04 -0.24
N ASP A 14 -10.69 17.99 -1.36
CA ASP A 14 -10.98 18.81 -2.53
C ASP A 14 -11.18 17.93 -3.76
N LEU A 15 -12.03 18.40 -4.69
CA LEU A 15 -12.40 17.69 -5.90
C LEU A 15 -11.80 18.42 -7.11
N LEU A 16 -10.94 17.75 -7.85
CA LEU A 16 -10.33 18.22 -9.08
C LEU A 16 -10.84 17.45 -10.29
N ILE A 17 -10.76 18.09 -11.46
CA ILE A 17 -11.01 17.42 -12.74
C ILE A 17 -9.76 16.66 -13.15
N ALA A 18 -9.91 15.41 -13.64
CA ALA A 18 -8.79 14.52 -13.98
C ALA A 18 -8.40 14.56 -15.48
N ASP A 19 -8.80 15.57 -16.23
CA ASP A 19 -8.61 15.61 -17.69
C ASP A 19 -7.15 15.53 -18.15
N ILE A 20 -6.24 16.08 -17.35
CA ILE A 20 -4.80 16.17 -17.70
C ILE A 20 -3.93 15.28 -16.83
N GLU A 21 -4.40 14.86 -15.66
CA GLU A 21 -3.63 14.09 -14.71
C GLU A 21 -3.96 12.60 -14.75
N THR A 22 -2.91 11.78 -14.79
CA THR A 22 -3.04 10.33 -14.61
C THR A 22 -2.58 9.91 -13.21
N PRO A 23 -2.98 8.74 -12.69
CA PRO A 23 -2.47 8.24 -11.42
C PRO A 23 -0.93 8.20 -11.36
N ILE A 24 -0.28 7.83 -12.46
CA ILE A 24 1.19 7.77 -12.55
C ILE A 24 1.81 9.16 -12.55
N SER A 25 1.28 10.12 -13.37
CA SER A 25 1.80 11.47 -13.39
C SER A 25 1.66 12.14 -12.02
N SER A 26 0.53 11.95 -11.37
CA SER A 26 0.27 12.46 -10.03
C SER A 26 1.18 11.86 -8.97
N LEU A 27 1.44 10.54 -9.03
CA LEU A 27 2.39 9.91 -8.12
C LEU A 27 3.80 10.53 -8.27
N LEU A 28 4.27 10.72 -9.50
CA LEU A 28 5.58 11.32 -9.76
C LEU A 28 5.69 12.77 -9.26
N LYS A 29 4.61 13.54 -9.35
CA LYS A 29 4.55 14.92 -8.86
C LYS A 29 4.46 15.02 -7.34
N ILE A 30 3.67 14.15 -6.71
CA ILE A 30 3.35 14.25 -5.28
C ILE A 30 4.38 13.55 -4.42
N SER A 31 4.79 12.32 -4.78
CA SER A 31 5.64 11.49 -3.93
C SER A 31 7.08 12.01 -3.82
N ASN A 32 7.52 12.83 -4.76
CA ASN A 32 8.88 13.40 -4.79
C ASN A 32 9.98 12.38 -4.42
N LYS A 33 9.83 11.12 -4.87
CA LYS A 33 10.71 9.98 -4.53
C LYS A 33 10.72 9.60 -3.05
N GLU A 34 9.68 9.92 -2.30
CA GLU A 34 9.58 9.51 -0.90
C GLU A 34 9.54 8.00 -0.75
N LYS A 35 10.16 7.51 0.31
CA LYS A 35 10.38 6.07 0.56
C LYS A 35 9.08 5.28 0.67
N TYR A 36 8.01 5.89 1.19
CA TYR A 36 6.75 5.24 1.45
C TYR A 36 5.63 5.90 0.65
N SER A 37 5.50 5.46 -0.59
CA SER A 37 4.40 5.83 -1.48
C SER A 37 3.78 4.57 -2.08
N PHE A 38 2.52 4.64 -2.48
CA PHE A 38 1.83 3.54 -3.15
C PHE A 38 0.96 4.03 -4.29
N LEU A 39 0.76 3.15 -5.25
CA LEU A 39 -0.23 3.29 -6.31
C LEU A 39 -0.98 1.96 -6.42
N LEU A 40 -2.30 2.01 -6.28
CA LEU A 40 -3.20 0.88 -6.45
C LEU A 40 -4.09 1.18 -7.65
N GLU A 41 -3.95 0.39 -8.70
CA GLU A 41 -4.78 0.46 -9.89
C GLU A 41 -5.52 -0.86 -10.06
N SER A 42 -6.82 -0.79 -10.31
CA SER A 42 -7.64 -1.96 -10.61
C SER A 42 -7.82 -2.10 -12.12
N VAL A 43 -7.75 -3.34 -12.61
CA VAL A 43 -8.06 -3.69 -13.99
C VAL A 43 -9.17 -4.73 -13.95
N GLU A 44 -10.31 -4.43 -14.54
CA GLU A 44 -11.43 -5.36 -14.67
C GLU A 44 -11.42 -5.97 -16.08
N GLY A 45 -11.38 -7.30 -16.16
CA GLY A 45 -11.61 -8.03 -17.42
C GLY A 45 -10.61 -7.79 -18.55
N GLY A 46 -9.33 -7.66 -18.24
CA GLY A 46 -8.23 -7.59 -19.21
C GLY A 46 -7.85 -6.17 -19.63
N ASP A 47 -8.64 -5.47 -20.42
CA ASP A 47 -8.26 -4.17 -21.00
C ASP A 47 -9.01 -2.97 -20.39
N GLN A 48 -9.99 -3.20 -19.51
CA GLN A 48 -10.76 -2.11 -18.89
C GLN A 48 -10.15 -1.72 -17.55
N ARG A 49 -9.88 -0.42 -17.37
CA ARG A 49 -9.49 0.13 -16.07
C ARG A 49 -10.65 -0.02 -15.08
N GLY A 50 -10.34 -0.46 -13.87
CA GLY A 50 -11.29 -0.41 -12.77
C GLY A 50 -11.70 1.02 -12.44
N ARG A 51 -12.84 1.18 -11.79
CA ARG A 51 -13.41 2.50 -11.50
C ARG A 51 -12.47 3.39 -10.70
N PHE A 52 -11.77 2.84 -9.71
CA PHE A 52 -10.93 3.63 -8.82
C PHE A 52 -9.46 3.28 -8.96
N SER A 53 -8.61 4.31 -9.00
CA SER A 53 -7.18 4.22 -8.76
C SER A 53 -6.84 5.05 -7.53
N LEU A 54 -5.99 4.53 -6.67
CA LEU A 54 -5.62 5.17 -5.41
C LEU A 54 -4.11 5.35 -5.34
N LEU A 55 -3.67 6.54 -5.01
CA LEU A 55 -2.29 6.80 -4.68
C LEU A 55 -2.18 7.48 -3.30
N GLY A 56 -1.09 7.26 -2.63
CA GLY A 56 -0.82 7.91 -1.36
C GLY A 56 0.65 7.92 -1.00
N CYS A 57 1.01 8.83 -0.12
CA CYS A 57 2.37 9.00 0.37
C CYS A 57 2.36 9.66 1.76
N ASP A 58 3.56 9.99 2.25
CA ASP A 58 3.77 10.71 3.51
C ASP A 58 3.01 10.08 4.70
N PRO A 59 3.38 8.85 5.11
CA PRO A 59 2.72 8.20 6.22
C PRO A 59 3.01 8.91 7.54
N ASP A 60 2.06 8.90 8.46
CA ASP A 60 2.29 9.31 9.84
C ASP A 60 2.70 8.13 10.74
N LEU A 61 2.45 6.91 10.27
CA LEU A 61 2.71 5.70 11.00
C LEU A 61 3.12 4.55 10.09
N ILE A 62 4.13 3.80 10.52
CA ILE A 62 4.60 2.58 9.88
C ILE A 62 4.54 1.44 10.91
N TRP A 63 3.83 0.37 10.57
CA TRP A 63 3.80 -0.88 11.29
C TRP A 63 4.56 -1.93 10.49
N GLU A 64 5.55 -2.57 11.13
CA GLU A 64 6.47 -3.50 10.49
C GLU A 64 6.60 -4.75 11.35
N VAL A 65 6.63 -5.92 10.71
CA VAL A 65 6.91 -7.21 11.38
C VAL A 65 8.15 -7.82 10.77
N ASN A 66 9.05 -8.23 11.63
CA ASN A 66 10.23 -8.99 11.26
C ASN A 66 10.47 -10.08 12.29
N ASN A 67 10.52 -11.35 11.86
CA ASN A 67 10.72 -12.51 12.73
C ASN A 67 9.77 -12.51 13.95
N ASN A 68 8.48 -12.31 13.73
CA ASN A 68 7.42 -12.22 14.74
C ASN A 68 7.54 -11.05 15.72
N LYS A 69 8.44 -10.10 15.47
CA LYS A 69 8.58 -8.91 16.30
C LYS A 69 7.94 -7.73 15.58
N VAL A 70 7.06 -7.04 16.29
CA VAL A 70 6.45 -5.80 15.81
C VAL A 70 7.36 -4.63 16.10
N LYS A 71 7.54 -3.78 15.08
CA LYS A 71 8.11 -2.45 15.22
C LYS A 71 7.09 -1.44 14.70
N ILE A 72 6.77 -0.45 15.52
CA ILE A 72 5.89 0.63 15.15
C ILE A 72 6.68 1.92 15.19
N THR A 73 6.69 2.63 14.08
CA THR A 73 7.36 3.92 13.96
C THR A 73 6.31 4.99 13.74
N SER A 74 6.15 5.88 14.72
CA SER A 74 5.38 7.10 14.56
C SER A 74 6.29 8.15 13.92
N LEU A 75 5.84 8.73 12.82
CA LEU A 75 6.49 9.87 12.17
C LEU A 75 5.85 11.19 12.60
N ASP A 76 4.75 11.12 13.34
CA ASP A 76 4.16 12.24 14.07
C ASP A 76 4.45 12.07 15.57
N ASN A 77 5.26 12.94 16.15
CA ASN A 77 5.79 12.83 17.51
C ASN A 77 4.73 12.87 18.62
N ASN A 78 3.46 13.07 18.27
CA ASN A 78 2.36 13.22 19.23
C ASN A 78 1.53 11.94 19.41
N LEU A 79 1.79 10.85 18.67
CA LEU A 79 1.01 9.61 18.77
C LEU A 79 1.50 8.75 19.94
N ASP A 80 0.66 8.58 20.95
CA ASP A 80 0.89 7.57 21.98
C ASP A 80 0.39 6.21 21.50
N LEU A 81 1.32 5.31 21.22
CA LEU A 81 1.08 3.95 20.73
C LEU A 81 1.44 2.88 21.78
N SER A 82 1.63 3.28 23.04
CA SER A 82 2.03 2.40 24.14
C SER A 82 1.01 1.31 24.47
N PHE A 83 -0.25 1.49 24.06
CA PHE A 83 -1.34 0.53 24.27
C PHE A 83 -1.31 -0.65 23.30
N LEU A 84 -0.51 -0.58 22.23
CA LEU A 84 -0.50 -1.63 21.21
C LEU A 84 0.23 -2.88 21.70
N SER A 85 -0.37 -4.03 21.44
CA SER A 85 0.19 -5.34 21.73
C SER A 85 1.54 -5.58 21.02
N LYS A 86 2.40 -6.41 21.62
CA LYS A 86 3.62 -6.90 20.97
C LYS A 86 3.36 -8.09 20.04
N ASP A 87 2.18 -8.70 20.13
CA ASP A 87 1.74 -9.73 19.19
C ASP A 87 1.37 -9.09 17.84
N PRO A 88 1.92 -9.57 16.70
CA PRO A 88 1.72 -8.92 15.41
C PRO A 88 0.26 -8.83 14.98
N ILE A 89 -0.50 -9.92 15.10
CA ILE A 89 -1.90 -9.96 14.64
C ILE A 89 -2.78 -9.09 15.52
N THR A 90 -2.60 -9.15 16.82
CA THR A 90 -3.35 -8.34 17.79
C THR A 90 -3.03 -6.87 17.60
N SER A 91 -1.74 -6.50 17.47
CA SER A 91 -1.34 -5.11 17.28
C SER A 91 -1.89 -4.50 15.98
N LEU A 92 -1.93 -5.28 14.89
CA LEU A 92 -2.52 -4.82 13.64
C LEU A 92 -4.03 -4.58 13.78
N LYS A 93 -4.76 -5.48 14.46
CA LYS A 93 -6.19 -5.31 14.74
C LYS A 93 -6.47 -4.08 15.59
N GLU A 94 -5.67 -3.87 16.63
CA GLU A 94 -5.77 -2.69 17.51
C GLU A 94 -5.47 -1.40 16.73
N LEU A 95 -4.44 -1.42 15.88
CA LEU A 95 -4.05 -0.30 15.07
C LEU A 95 -5.12 0.06 14.03
N LEU A 96 -5.73 -0.93 13.37
CA LEU A 96 -6.86 -0.72 12.46
C LEU A 96 -8.07 -0.13 13.17
N LYS A 97 -8.36 -0.59 14.40
CA LYS A 97 -9.45 -0.05 15.23
C LYS A 97 -9.16 1.38 15.65
N PHE A 98 -7.93 1.67 16.07
CA PHE A 98 -7.46 3.01 16.43
C PHE A 98 -7.50 3.98 15.26
N SER A 99 -7.23 3.50 14.05
CA SER A 99 -7.19 4.30 12.83
C SER A 99 -8.51 4.30 12.06
N LYS A 100 -9.59 3.83 12.67
CA LYS A 100 -10.91 3.80 12.03
C LYS A 100 -11.36 5.23 11.72
N ILE A 101 -11.83 5.44 10.50
CA ILE A 101 -12.41 6.70 10.03
C ILE A 101 -13.91 6.47 9.82
N ASP A 102 -14.74 7.34 10.35
CA ASP A 102 -16.17 7.34 10.06
C ASP A 102 -16.38 7.87 8.64
N LYS A 103 -17.09 7.09 7.84
CA LYS A 103 -17.36 7.40 6.42
C LYS A 103 -18.86 7.55 6.23
N ASP A 104 -19.26 8.58 5.55
CA ASP A 104 -20.59 8.67 4.98
C ASP A 104 -20.65 7.90 3.64
N LYS A 105 -21.87 7.79 3.07
CA LYS A 105 -22.08 7.08 1.80
C LYS A 105 -21.48 7.82 0.59
N THR A 106 -21.12 9.07 0.73
CA THR A 106 -20.59 9.93 -0.34
C THR A 106 -19.08 9.98 -0.35
N THR A 107 -18.44 9.58 0.75
CA THR A 107 -16.98 9.56 0.88
C THR A 107 -16.36 8.53 -0.07
N PRO A 108 -15.43 8.92 -0.94
CA PRO A 108 -14.69 8.00 -1.77
C PRO A 108 -13.93 6.93 -0.96
N PRO A 109 -13.54 5.80 -1.56
CA PRO A 109 -12.76 4.79 -0.86
C PRO A 109 -11.46 5.40 -0.32
N PHE A 110 -11.28 5.36 1.00
CA PHE A 110 -10.08 5.83 1.67
C PHE A 110 -9.40 4.64 2.38
N PRO A 111 -8.17 4.26 1.99
CA PRO A 111 -7.45 3.20 2.66
C PRO A 111 -6.91 3.69 4.00
N VAL A 112 -7.36 3.07 5.08
CA VAL A 112 -6.88 3.37 6.44
C VAL A 112 -5.42 2.97 6.59
N MET A 113 -5.05 1.82 6.03
CA MET A 113 -3.68 1.32 5.98
C MET A 113 -3.43 0.63 4.64
N VAL A 114 -2.22 0.77 4.12
CA VAL A 114 -1.78 0.14 2.87
C VAL A 114 -0.42 -0.49 3.08
N GLY A 115 -0.20 -1.65 2.46
CA GLY A 115 1.07 -2.35 2.56
C GLY A 115 0.98 -3.79 2.10
N TYR A 116 1.83 -4.64 2.65
CA TYR A 116 1.82 -6.07 2.36
C TYR A 116 1.94 -6.91 3.63
N LEU A 117 1.32 -8.07 3.56
CA LEU A 117 1.53 -9.19 4.46
C LEU A 117 2.22 -10.30 3.66
N GLY A 118 3.49 -10.52 3.91
CA GLY A 118 4.27 -11.55 3.24
C GLY A 118 3.84 -12.95 3.66
N TYR A 119 4.20 -13.96 2.85
CA TYR A 119 3.87 -15.35 3.15
C TYR A 119 4.32 -15.83 4.55
N PRO A 120 5.47 -15.38 5.11
CA PRO A 120 5.87 -15.77 6.46
C PRO A 120 4.86 -15.45 7.57
N MET A 121 3.93 -14.50 7.34
CA MET A 121 2.88 -14.17 8.30
C MET A 121 1.90 -15.32 8.55
N ILE A 122 1.83 -16.32 7.64
CA ILE A 122 0.95 -17.49 7.79
C ILE A 122 1.24 -18.28 9.07
N ARG A 123 2.51 -18.31 9.53
CA ARG A 123 2.91 -19.00 10.77
C ARG A 123 2.30 -18.40 12.05
N LEU A 124 1.75 -17.18 11.97
CA LEU A 124 1.04 -16.53 13.08
C LEU A 124 -0.44 -16.93 13.14
N MET A 125 -0.94 -17.59 12.10
CA MET A 125 -2.35 -17.97 11.95
C MET A 125 -2.52 -19.50 11.90
N GLU A 126 -1.50 -20.23 11.36
CA GLU A 126 -1.51 -21.66 11.13
C GLU A 126 -0.22 -22.29 11.65
N ASP A 127 -0.28 -23.56 12.09
CA ASP A 127 0.91 -24.31 12.52
C ASP A 127 1.72 -24.80 11.30
N ILE A 128 2.30 -23.84 10.58
CA ILE A 128 3.13 -24.10 9.40
C ILE A 128 4.58 -23.75 9.70
N LYS A 129 5.47 -24.76 9.58
CA LYS A 129 6.91 -24.55 9.72
C LYS A 129 7.52 -24.10 8.38
N LEU A 130 8.05 -22.91 8.36
CA LEU A 130 8.83 -22.41 7.21
C LEU A 130 10.23 -23.04 7.31
N LYS A 131 10.60 -23.82 6.27
CA LYS A 131 11.86 -24.58 6.25
C LYS A 131 12.99 -23.82 5.53
N ASN A 132 12.64 -22.89 4.68
CA ASN A 132 13.63 -22.18 3.86
C ASN A 132 14.21 -21.01 4.65
N PRO A 133 15.52 -20.76 4.57
CA PRO A 133 16.13 -19.58 5.14
C PRO A 133 15.66 -18.32 4.40
N ASP A 134 15.54 -17.22 5.12
CA ASP A 134 15.31 -15.92 4.52
C ASP A 134 16.59 -15.47 3.80
N GLN A 135 16.52 -15.32 2.47
CA GLN A 135 17.62 -14.86 1.63
C GLN A 135 17.48 -13.41 1.20
N ILE A 136 16.28 -12.83 1.35
CA ILE A 136 15.97 -11.49 0.83
C ILE A 136 16.12 -10.44 1.91
N ASN A 137 15.95 -10.82 3.17
CA ASN A 137 16.04 -9.94 4.36
C ASN A 137 15.10 -8.72 4.30
N ILE A 138 13.89 -8.94 3.81
CA ILE A 138 12.82 -7.94 3.86
C ILE A 138 11.90 -8.23 5.04
N PRO A 139 11.19 -7.23 5.60
CA PRO A 139 10.21 -7.46 6.65
C PRO A 139 9.13 -8.48 6.24
N ASP A 140 8.67 -9.30 7.20
CA ASP A 140 7.57 -10.24 6.99
C ASP A 140 6.26 -9.51 6.61
N ALA A 141 6.08 -8.29 7.10
CA ALA A 141 4.97 -7.42 6.76
C ALA A 141 5.33 -5.95 6.96
N VAL A 142 4.78 -5.10 6.13
CA VAL A 142 4.83 -3.63 6.30
C VAL A 142 3.46 -3.06 5.98
N MET A 143 2.92 -2.26 6.88
CA MET A 143 1.71 -1.47 6.67
C MET A 143 1.99 -0.02 7.01
N ILE A 144 1.60 0.88 6.14
CA ILE A 144 1.70 2.33 6.36
C ILE A 144 0.32 2.93 6.52
N ARG A 145 0.21 3.94 7.36
CA ARG A 145 -0.98 4.79 7.46
C ARG A 145 -0.71 6.09 6.72
N PRO A 146 -1.26 6.27 5.50
CA PRO A 146 -0.98 7.47 4.72
C PRO A 146 -1.70 8.67 5.29
N LYS A 147 -1.03 9.82 5.36
CA LYS A 147 -1.69 11.11 5.63
C LYS A 147 -2.41 11.63 4.40
N PHE A 148 -1.85 11.37 3.24
CA PHE A 148 -2.33 11.87 1.97
C PHE A 148 -2.78 10.72 1.09
N VAL A 149 -3.98 10.86 0.52
CA VAL A 149 -4.52 9.93 -0.48
C VAL A 149 -5.20 10.74 -1.59
N ALA A 150 -4.88 10.42 -2.83
CA ALA A 150 -5.65 10.87 -3.98
C ALA A 150 -6.39 9.67 -4.59
N VAL A 151 -7.69 9.83 -4.78
CA VAL A 151 -8.58 8.82 -5.36
C VAL A 151 -9.08 9.31 -6.71
N PHE A 152 -8.70 8.60 -7.76
CA PHE A 152 -9.19 8.82 -9.12
C PHE A 152 -10.48 8.04 -9.31
N ASP A 153 -11.55 8.69 -9.68
CA ASP A 153 -12.79 8.05 -10.18
C ASP A 153 -12.75 8.10 -11.70
N ASN A 154 -12.32 7.00 -12.32
CA ASN A 154 -12.14 6.88 -13.78
C ASN A 154 -13.47 6.95 -14.57
N ILE A 155 -14.62 6.87 -13.88
CA ILE A 155 -15.94 7.03 -14.53
C ILE A 155 -16.37 8.49 -14.53
N LYS A 156 -16.02 9.23 -13.48
CA LYS A 156 -16.39 10.64 -13.32
C LYS A 156 -15.32 11.61 -13.80
N ASP A 157 -14.15 11.09 -14.19
CA ASP A 157 -12.95 11.87 -14.53
C ASP A 157 -12.61 12.91 -13.45
N THR A 158 -12.58 12.43 -12.19
CA THR A 158 -12.32 13.30 -11.04
C THR A 158 -11.25 12.73 -10.12
N ILE A 159 -10.52 13.63 -9.47
CA ILE A 159 -9.54 13.30 -8.44
C ILE A 159 -10.05 13.88 -7.12
N ASN A 160 -10.24 13.00 -6.14
CA ASN A 160 -10.51 13.42 -4.77
C ASN A 160 -9.21 13.38 -3.97
N ILE A 161 -8.76 14.54 -3.52
CA ILE A 161 -7.59 14.67 -2.66
C ILE A 161 -8.04 14.70 -1.22
N MET A 162 -7.53 13.79 -0.41
CA MET A 162 -7.97 13.60 0.96
C MET A 162 -6.79 13.49 1.91
N THR A 163 -6.95 14.04 3.10
CA THR A 163 -6.07 13.83 4.25
C THR A 163 -6.90 13.46 5.47
N SER A 164 -6.42 12.51 6.27
CA SER A 164 -7.12 12.09 7.49
C SER A 164 -6.69 12.95 8.67
N ILE A 165 -7.66 13.31 9.50
CA ILE A 165 -7.45 13.96 10.79
C ILE A 165 -7.86 12.94 11.85
N TYR A 166 -6.93 12.59 12.73
CA TYR A 166 -7.21 11.72 13.86
C TYR A 166 -7.40 12.57 15.10
N PRO A 167 -8.44 12.30 15.91
CA PRO A 167 -8.70 13.08 17.11
C PRO A 167 -7.53 12.97 18.09
N ASP A 168 -7.01 14.12 18.50
CA ASP A 168 -6.07 14.23 19.60
C ASP A 168 -6.65 15.19 20.63
N LYS A 169 -6.85 14.72 21.87
CA LYS A 169 -7.38 15.51 22.98
C LYS A 169 -6.55 16.76 23.29
N LYS A 170 -5.30 16.80 22.82
CA LYS A 170 -4.34 17.91 23.06
C LYS A 170 -4.35 18.95 21.95
N VAL A 171 -4.97 18.65 20.79
CA VAL A 171 -4.96 19.54 19.63
C VAL A 171 -6.33 20.17 19.45
N ASN A 172 -6.34 21.49 19.30
CA ASN A 172 -7.57 22.22 18.95
C ASN A 172 -8.06 21.73 17.57
N PRO A 173 -9.33 21.31 17.44
CA PRO A 173 -9.91 20.83 16.19
C PRO A 173 -9.72 21.79 15.00
N GLU A 174 -9.90 23.09 15.22
CA GLU A 174 -9.71 24.10 14.18
C GLU A 174 -8.27 24.14 13.65
N LYS A 175 -7.28 24.03 14.56
CA LYS A 175 -5.88 23.95 14.17
C LYS A 175 -5.57 22.66 13.40
N ALA A 176 -6.17 21.53 13.80
CA ALA A 176 -6.02 20.27 13.10
C ALA A 176 -6.60 20.34 11.68
N PHE A 177 -7.79 20.95 11.55
CA PHE A 177 -8.44 21.17 10.26
C PHE A 177 -7.60 22.09 9.35
N ASN A 178 -7.14 23.22 9.85
CA ASN A 178 -6.32 24.15 9.06
C ASN A 178 -5.03 23.49 8.58
N LYS A 179 -4.35 22.70 9.44
CA LYS A 179 -3.18 21.92 9.05
C LYS A 179 -3.50 20.92 7.95
N ALA A 180 -4.62 20.22 8.04
CA ALA A 180 -5.06 19.27 7.02
C ALA A 180 -5.38 19.98 5.70
N TRP A 181 -6.00 21.15 5.76
CA TRP A 181 -6.29 21.98 4.59
C TRP A 181 -5.01 22.47 3.89
N ASP A 182 -4.02 22.88 4.67
CA ASP A 182 -2.70 23.25 4.13
C ASP A 182 -2.04 22.08 3.41
N TYR A 183 -2.21 20.86 3.92
CA TYR A 183 -1.73 19.63 3.27
C TYR A 183 -2.40 19.38 1.92
N VAL A 184 -3.72 19.53 1.84
CA VAL A 184 -4.49 19.38 0.59
C VAL A 184 -4.02 20.42 -0.43
N ASN A 185 -3.92 21.69 -0.02
CA ASN A 185 -3.47 22.78 -0.90
C ASN A 185 -2.03 22.54 -1.43
N ALA A 186 -1.11 22.11 -0.57
CA ALA A 186 0.24 21.80 -0.96
C ALA A 186 0.31 20.66 -1.99
N ALA A 187 -0.58 19.67 -1.87
CA ALA A 187 -0.68 18.60 -2.85
C ALA A 187 -1.24 19.09 -4.20
N ILE A 188 -2.24 19.95 -4.18
CA ILE A 188 -2.79 20.59 -5.39
C ILE A 188 -1.71 21.42 -6.11
N GLU A 189 -0.93 22.19 -5.35
CA GLU A 189 0.20 22.94 -5.91
C GLU A 189 1.25 22.02 -6.56
N LYS A 190 1.54 20.87 -5.96
CA LYS A 190 2.44 19.87 -6.55
C LYS A 190 1.87 19.30 -7.86
N LEU A 191 0.57 19.01 -7.91
CA LEU A 191 -0.10 18.52 -9.13
C LEU A 191 -0.02 19.53 -10.29
N ASN A 192 -0.10 20.83 -10.00
CA ASN A 192 -0.01 21.89 -11.00
C ASN A 192 1.42 22.12 -11.54
N LYS A 193 2.44 21.47 -10.98
CA LYS A 193 3.83 21.56 -11.48
C LYS A 193 4.06 20.62 -12.65
N GLU A 194 5.01 20.99 -13.50
CA GLU A 194 5.48 20.10 -14.56
C GLU A 194 6.23 18.89 -13.99
N ILE A 195 6.11 17.75 -14.67
CA ILE A 195 6.85 16.54 -14.29
C ILE A 195 8.31 16.74 -14.71
N GLN A 196 9.21 16.74 -13.75
CA GLN A 196 10.64 16.67 -14.03
C GLN A 196 11.03 15.22 -14.33
N ILE A 197 10.97 14.85 -15.60
CA ILE A 197 11.49 13.57 -16.06
C ILE A 197 13.01 13.69 -16.11
N THR A 198 13.70 13.18 -15.09
CA THR A 198 15.13 12.90 -15.21
C THR A 198 15.28 11.81 -16.28
N LYS A 199 15.90 12.13 -17.42
CA LYS A 199 16.31 11.08 -18.36
C LYS A 199 17.20 10.13 -17.58
N ILE A 200 16.74 8.91 -17.37
CA ILE A 200 17.60 7.83 -16.92
C ILE A 200 18.50 7.59 -18.14
N GLU A 201 19.73 8.10 -18.08
CA GLU A 201 20.75 7.65 -19.01
C GLU A 201 20.88 6.15 -18.78
N ASP A 202 20.55 5.40 -19.80
CA ASP A 202 20.61 3.95 -19.78
C ASP A 202 22.09 3.52 -19.73
N GLU A 203 22.67 3.59 -18.52
CA GLU A 203 24.04 3.10 -18.26
C GLU A 203 24.17 1.58 -18.47
N ASN A 204 23.04 0.90 -18.70
CA ASN A 204 22.95 -0.53 -18.91
C ASN A 204 22.87 -0.91 -20.40
N LYS A 205 23.66 -0.28 -21.25
CA LYS A 205 23.89 -0.85 -22.58
C LYS A 205 24.39 -2.27 -22.40
N GLU A 206 23.47 -3.22 -22.58
CA GLU A 206 23.76 -4.64 -22.85
C GLU A 206 24.66 -5.36 -21.82
N ARG A 207 24.30 -5.37 -20.55
CA ARG A 207 24.81 -6.44 -19.69
C ARG A 207 24.10 -7.73 -20.08
N PRO A 208 24.79 -8.76 -20.62
CA PRO A 208 24.17 -10.02 -20.93
C PRO A 208 23.57 -10.60 -19.63
N ILE A 209 22.24 -10.75 -19.59
CA ILE A 209 21.57 -11.37 -18.44
C ILE A 209 21.89 -12.85 -18.50
N THR A 210 22.76 -13.32 -17.61
CA THR A 210 23.07 -14.73 -17.44
C THR A 210 22.04 -15.36 -16.50
N PHE A 211 21.24 -16.28 -17.04
CA PHE A 211 20.30 -17.06 -16.24
C PHE A 211 20.97 -18.33 -15.73
N LYS A 212 20.89 -18.57 -14.43
CA LYS A 212 21.28 -19.84 -13.82
C LYS A 212 20.05 -20.55 -13.31
N SER A 213 19.70 -21.66 -13.91
CA SER A 213 18.59 -22.50 -13.44
C SER A 213 18.97 -23.26 -12.17
N ASN A 214 18.03 -23.40 -11.23
CA ASN A 214 18.20 -24.24 -10.04
C ASN A 214 18.06 -25.73 -10.34
N TYR A 215 17.58 -26.10 -11.54
CA TYR A 215 17.34 -27.47 -11.98
C TYR A 215 17.88 -27.66 -13.38
N THR A 216 18.37 -28.86 -13.66
CA THR A 216 18.61 -29.32 -15.04
C THR A 216 17.26 -29.55 -15.72
N LYS A 217 17.29 -29.66 -17.06
CA LYS A 217 16.09 -29.94 -17.85
C LYS A 217 15.47 -31.29 -17.45
N GLU A 218 16.30 -32.29 -17.22
CA GLU A 218 15.92 -33.64 -16.84
C GLU A 218 15.30 -33.71 -15.47
N GLU A 219 15.86 -32.99 -14.50
CA GLU A 219 15.29 -32.88 -13.16
C GLU A 219 13.92 -32.17 -13.19
N TYR A 220 13.81 -31.14 -13.99
CA TYR A 220 12.53 -30.39 -14.13
C TYR A 220 11.45 -31.30 -14.75
N PHE A 221 11.78 -32.12 -15.76
CA PHE A 221 10.85 -33.08 -16.35
C PHE A 221 10.38 -34.12 -15.34
N LYS A 222 11.29 -34.66 -14.50
CA LYS A 222 10.90 -35.59 -13.43
C LYS A 222 9.87 -34.97 -12.47
N ILE A 223 10.02 -33.69 -12.16
CA ILE A 223 9.07 -32.97 -11.29
C ILE A 223 7.70 -32.83 -11.96
N ILE A 224 7.66 -32.51 -13.26
CA ILE A 224 6.41 -32.45 -14.04
C ILE A 224 5.71 -33.81 -14.05
N GLU A 225 6.43 -34.91 -14.34
CA GLU A 225 5.81 -36.22 -14.34
C GLU A 225 5.29 -36.65 -12.97
N LYS A 226 5.97 -36.26 -11.89
CA LYS A 226 5.49 -36.48 -10.52
C LYS A 226 4.20 -35.71 -10.26
N ALA A 227 4.12 -34.43 -10.67
CA ALA A 227 2.93 -33.63 -10.56
C ALA A 227 1.75 -34.25 -11.33
N LYS A 228 1.96 -34.65 -12.57
CA LYS A 228 0.95 -35.37 -13.36
C LYS A 228 0.50 -36.67 -12.70
N SER A 229 1.41 -37.40 -12.05
CA SER A 229 1.07 -38.62 -11.32
C SER A 229 0.10 -38.36 -10.18
N TYR A 230 0.28 -37.28 -9.40
CA TYR A 230 -0.65 -36.88 -8.35
C TYR A 230 -2.04 -36.53 -8.89
N ILE A 231 -2.10 -35.81 -10.02
CA ILE A 231 -3.38 -35.51 -10.69
C ILE A 231 -4.09 -36.78 -11.13
N ARG A 232 -3.38 -37.72 -11.79
CA ARG A 232 -3.96 -39.00 -12.25
C ARG A 232 -4.46 -39.89 -11.10
N LYS A 233 -3.83 -39.80 -9.93
CA LYS A 233 -4.26 -40.53 -8.71
C LYS A 233 -5.45 -39.90 -8.02
N GLY A 234 -5.83 -38.66 -8.36
CA GLY A 234 -6.86 -37.92 -7.69
C GLY A 234 -6.39 -37.27 -6.38
N ASP A 235 -5.09 -37.28 -6.08
CA ASP A 235 -4.54 -36.63 -4.88
C ASP A 235 -4.68 -35.10 -4.93
N ILE A 236 -4.60 -34.53 -6.15
CA ILE A 236 -4.75 -33.11 -6.44
C ILE A 236 -5.41 -32.95 -7.81
N PHE A 237 -6.12 -31.86 -8.03
CA PHE A 237 -6.68 -31.51 -9.34
C PHE A 237 -5.85 -30.44 -10.07
N GLN A 238 -5.06 -29.67 -9.32
CA GLN A 238 -4.17 -28.62 -9.84
C GLN A 238 -2.93 -28.50 -8.96
N VAL A 239 -1.80 -28.16 -9.56
CA VAL A 239 -0.59 -27.76 -8.85
C VAL A 239 0.07 -26.59 -9.58
N ASP A 240 0.33 -25.52 -8.84
CA ASP A 240 1.09 -24.37 -9.32
C ASP A 240 2.51 -24.42 -8.76
N ARG A 241 3.48 -24.27 -9.64
CA ARG A 241 4.90 -24.13 -9.27
C ARG A 241 5.34 -22.72 -9.60
N LYS A 242 5.52 -21.93 -8.56
CA LYS A 242 6.09 -20.59 -8.72
C LYS A 242 7.60 -20.63 -8.62
N SER A 243 8.24 -19.92 -9.53
CA SER A 243 9.65 -19.58 -9.38
C SER A 243 9.73 -18.51 -8.29
N VAL A 244 10.50 -18.76 -7.24
CA VAL A 244 10.91 -17.71 -6.32
C VAL A 244 12.12 -17.06 -6.99
N VAL A 245 11.94 -15.86 -7.47
CA VAL A 245 13.01 -15.01 -8.02
C VAL A 245 13.65 -14.27 -6.89
#